data_ca1f8c95df0b4b88117a9cc0a06bddbb
#
_entry.id   ca1f8c95df0b4b88117a9cc0a06bddbb
#
_cell.length_a   1.000
_cell.length_b   1.000
_cell.length_c   1.000
_cell.angle_alpha   90.00
_cell.angle_beta   90.00
_cell.angle_gamma   90.00
#
_symmetry.space_group_name_H-M   'P 1'
#
loop_
_entity.id
_entity.type
_entity.pdbx_description
1 polymer ?
#
loop_
_entity_poly.entity_id
_entity_poly.type
_entity_poly.pdbx_seq_one_letter_code
_entity_poly.pdbx_strand_id
1 'polypeptide(L)'
;MHMSLSKFESMLKTNSIYFFDLVEFEEIIVHYLDIGKHSLAKKAVKLGLEQHPTSVDLKLLEVEILIFDNKLEKASQKLRRIELLAPNNEEVYIQKATILSKSGSHEESIENLKIALIHADDKVDIWSMMGMEYLYLDDFEKARLSFAKCIDVDYEDYSSLYNVVYCFDMQKNHEKAIIFLNAYLDKNPYSEVAWHQLGRQYFVLKRYKEALTCFDYAVLIDESFIGGYLEKAKTYEQLGEFEDAIKNYMLTLELDDPTAFALSLIH
;
A
#
# COMPACT_ATOMS: atom_id res chain seq x y z
N MET A 1 -10.87 -15.16 -18.17
CA MET A 1 -11.52 -14.72 -16.90
C MET A 1 -13.06 -14.80 -16.91
N HIS A 2 -13.85 -14.00 -17.69
CA HIS A 2 -15.33 -14.02 -17.66
C HIS A 2 -15.96 -15.39 -17.93
N MET A 3 -15.40 -16.20 -18.82
CA MET A 3 -15.94 -17.52 -19.20
C MET A 3 -15.69 -18.56 -18.12
N SER A 4 -14.51 -18.59 -17.50
CA SER A 4 -14.14 -19.50 -16.42
C SER A 4 -14.97 -19.25 -15.15
N LEU A 5 -15.20 -17.96 -14.80
CA LEU A 5 -16.07 -17.57 -13.67
C LEU A 5 -17.52 -18.02 -13.89
N SER A 6 -18.11 -17.73 -15.06
CA SER A 6 -19.48 -18.13 -15.40
C SER A 6 -19.66 -19.67 -15.37
N LYS A 7 -18.67 -20.39 -15.90
CA LYS A 7 -18.61 -21.85 -15.87
C LYS A 7 -18.54 -22.38 -14.44
N PHE A 8 -17.71 -21.76 -13.56
CA PHE A 8 -17.58 -22.13 -12.16
C PHE A 8 -18.87 -21.86 -11.37
N GLU A 9 -19.50 -20.69 -11.56
CA GLU A 9 -20.79 -20.38 -10.92
C GLU A 9 -21.91 -21.33 -11.37
N SER A 10 -21.93 -21.70 -12.67
CA SER A 10 -22.88 -22.69 -13.20
C SER A 10 -22.66 -24.05 -12.55
N MET A 11 -21.40 -24.48 -12.39
CA MET A 11 -21.04 -25.71 -11.70
C MET A 11 -21.59 -25.73 -10.27
N LEU A 12 -21.43 -24.63 -9.53
CA LEU A 12 -21.92 -24.53 -8.14
C LEU A 12 -23.47 -24.57 -8.05
N LYS A 13 -24.17 -24.05 -9.09
CA LYS A 13 -25.65 -24.05 -9.14
C LYS A 13 -26.23 -25.38 -9.55
N THR A 14 -25.59 -26.08 -10.48
CA THR A 14 -26.12 -27.32 -11.10
C THR A 14 -25.60 -28.58 -10.46
N ASN A 15 -24.67 -28.46 -9.52
CA ASN A 15 -23.93 -29.59 -8.92
C ASN A 15 -23.25 -30.51 -9.96
N SER A 16 -22.96 -29.96 -11.15
CA SER A 16 -22.23 -30.62 -12.22
C SER A 16 -20.73 -30.46 -11.99
N ILE A 17 -19.95 -31.49 -12.30
CA ILE A 17 -18.48 -31.42 -12.16
C ILE A 17 -17.91 -30.98 -13.51
N TYR A 18 -17.28 -29.80 -13.56
CA TYR A 18 -16.50 -29.36 -14.69
C TYR A 18 -15.01 -29.42 -14.34
N PHE A 19 -14.23 -29.79 -15.34
CA PHE A 19 -12.77 -29.68 -15.24
C PHE A 19 -12.33 -28.25 -15.59
N PHE A 20 -11.41 -27.73 -14.79
CA PHE A 20 -10.71 -26.46 -15.02
C PHE A 20 -9.21 -26.73 -15.01
N ASP A 21 -8.46 -26.00 -15.81
CA ASP A 21 -7.01 -26.03 -15.69
C ASP A 21 -6.53 -25.24 -14.46
N LEU A 22 -5.23 -25.29 -14.19
CA LEU A 22 -4.64 -24.68 -13.02
C LEU A 22 -4.81 -23.15 -13.05
N VAL A 23 -4.53 -22.54 -14.19
CA VAL A 23 -4.61 -21.08 -14.37
C VAL A 23 -6.05 -20.59 -14.21
N GLU A 24 -7.03 -21.34 -14.72
CA GLU A 24 -8.44 -21.03 -14.54
C GLU A 24 -8.84 -21.01 -13.05
N PHE A 25 -8.35 -21.97 -12.25
CA PHE A 25 -8.60 -21.95 -10.79
C PHE A 25 -7.94 -20.80 -10.07
N GLU A 26 -6.70 -20.50 -10.40
CA GLU A 26 -5.98 -19.37 -9.82
C GLU A 26 -6.70 -18.04 -10.10
N GLU A 27 -7.08 -17.79 -11.37
CA GLU A 27 -7.87 -16.60 -11.75
C GLU A 27 -9.19 -16.51 -10.98
N ILE A 28 -9.92 -17.63 -10.83
CA ILE A 28 -11.19 -17.67 -10.10
C ILE A 28 -10.99 -17.38 -8.62
N ILE A 29 -9.96 -17.94 -8.00
CA ILE A 29 -9.68 -17.78 -6.58
C ILE A 29 -9.28 -16.34 -6.29
N VAL A 30 -8.31 -15.80 -7.04
CA VAL A 30 -7.84 -14.41 -6.89
C VAL A 30 -9.01 -13.44 -7.08
N HIS A 31 -9.82 -13.61 -8.14
CA HIS A 31 -10.98 -12.78 -8.35
C HIS A 31 -11.95 -12.77 -7.14
N TYR A 32 -12.21 -13.92 -6.53
CA TYR A 32 -13.09 -13.96 -5.36
C TYR A 32 -12.45 -13.38 -4.09
N LEU A 33 -11.12 -13.42 -3.98
CA LEU A 33 -10.38 -12.73 -2.91
C LEU A 33 -10.49 -11.22 -3.08
N ASP A 34 -10.24 -10.70 -4.28
CA ASP A 34 -10.27 -9.27 -4.61
C ASP A 34 -11.62 -8.62 -4.33
N ILE A 35 -12.71 -9.32 -4.66
CA ILE A 35 -14.09 -8.82 -4.40
C ILE A 35 -14.63 -9.20 -3.02
N GLY A 36 -13.78 -9.71 -2.12
CA GLY A 36 -14.14 -10.04 -0.73
C GLY A 36 -15.07 -11.25 -0.57
N LYS A 37 -15.26 -12.08 -1.61
CA LYS A 37 -16.12 -13.28 -1.55
C LYS A 37 -15.34 -14.52 -1.05
N HIS A 38 -14.74 -14.43 0.12
CA HIS A 38 -13.86 -15.46 0.69
C HIS A 38 -14.49 -16.86 0.77
N SER A 39 -15.81 -16.96 0.97
CA SER A 39 -16.50 -18.26 0.99
C SER A 39 -16.47 -18.96 -0.36
N LEU A 40 -16.50 -18.21 -1.47
CA LEU A 40 -16.38 -18.74 -2.83
C LEU A 40 -14.93 -19.07 -3.16
N ALA A 41 -13.97 -18.23 -2.76
CA ALA A 41 -12.55 -18.52 -2.88
C ALA A 41 -12.18 -19.85 -2.20
N LYS A 42 -12.64 -20.09 -0.98
CA LYS A 42 -12.45 -21.37 -0.26
C LYS A 42 -13.02 -22.58 -1.01
N LYS A 43 -14.20 -22.43 -1.62
CA LYS A 43 -14.79 -23.52 -2.43
C LYS A 43 -13.95 -23.77 -3.69
N ALA A 44 -13.49 -22.69 -4.35
CA ALA A 44 -12.66 -22.79 -5.54
C ALA A 44 -11.32 -23.46 -5.23
N VAL A 45 -10.62 -23.05 -4.16
CA VAL A 45 -9.38 -23.70 -3.70
C VAL A 45 -9.60 -25.18 -3.41
N LYS A 46 -10.67 -25.53 -2.69
CA LYS A 46 -10.96 -26.92 -2.38
C LYS A 46 -11.14 -27.77 -3.64
N LEU A 47 -11.97 -27.29 -4.58
CA LEU A 47 -12.21 -27.98 -5.86
C LEU A 47 -10.96 -28.02 -6.73
N GLY A 48 -10.17 -26.94 -6.73
CA GLY A 48 -8.90 -26.87 -7.43
C GLY A 48 -7.90 -27.92 -6.91
N LEU A 49 -7.78 -28.07 -5.60
CA LEU A 49 -6.91 -29.08 -4.98
C LEU A 49 -7.43 -30.53 -5.16
N GLU A 50 -8.74 -30.72 -5.35
CA GLU A 50 -9.30 -32.04 -5.73
C GLU A 50 -8.90 -32.42 -7.17
N GLN A 51 -8.81 -31.46 -8.09
CA GLN A 51 -8.43 -31.68 -9.49
C GLN A 51 -6.90 -31.63 -9.68
N HIS A 52 -6.19 -30.76 -8.94
CA HIS A 52 -4.75 -30.54 -9.02
C HIS A 52 -4.05 -30.69 -7.66
N PRO A 53 -4.00 -31.90 -7.08
CA PRO A 53 -3.56 -32.11 -5.68
C PRO A 53 -2.06 -31.82 -5.46
N THR A 54 -1.27 -31.77 -6.52
CA THR A 54 0.17 -31.50 -6.45
C THR A 54 0.52 -30.02 -6.62
N SER A 55 -0.43 -29.16 -7.05
CA SER A 55 -0.15 -27.73 -7.28
C SER A 55 0.34 -27.06 -6.00
N VAL A 56 1.49 -26.41 -6.08
CA VAL A 56 2.06 -25.56 -5.03
C VAL A 56 1.26 -24.27 -4.92
N ASP A 57 0.91 -23.67 -6.04
CA ASP A 57 0.25 -22.36 -6.11
C ASP A 57 -1.14 -22.41 -5.46
N LEU A 58 -1.95 -23.43 -5.76
CA LEU A 58 -3.23 -23.64 -5.08
C LEU A 58 -3.10 -23.89 -3.59
N LYS A 59 -2.02 -24.55 -3.15
CA LYS A 59 -1.75 -24.75 -1.72
C LYS A 59 -1.34 -23.46 -1.04
N LEU A 60 -0.60 -22.59 -1.72
CA LEU A 60 -0.24 -21.25 -1.23
C LEU A 60 -1.48 -20.36 -1.12
N LEU A 61 -2.39 -20.37 -2.12
CA LEU A 61 -3.67 -19.68 -2.04
C LEU A 61 -4.56 -20.20 -0.87
N GLU A 62 -4.49 -21.52 -0.56
CA GLU A 62 -5.15 -22.04 0.63
C GLU A 62 -4.56 -21.50 1.92
N VAL A 63 -3.23 -21.35 1.99
CA VAL A 63 -2.54 -20.76 3.15
C VAL A 63 -2.89 -19.29 3.28
N GLU A 64 -2.90 -18.52 2.20
CA GLU A 64 -3.31 -17.12 2.19
C GLU A 64 -4.72 -16.93 2.79
N ILE A 65 -5.67 -17.73 2.37
CA ILE A 65 -7.03 -17.73 2.93
C ILE A 65 -7.03 -18.05 4.43
N LEU A 66 -6.18 -18.97 4.87
CA LEU A 66 -6.05 -19.29 6.30
C LEU A 66 -5.46 -18.13 7.10
N ILE A 67 -4.49 -17.41 6.54
CA ILE A 67 -3.89 -16.19 7.12
C ILE A 67 -4.95 -15.10 7.23
N PHE A 68 -5.75 -14.91 6.17
CA PHE A 68 -6.87 -13.97 6.18
C PHE A 68 -7.91 -14.30 7.26
N ASP A 69 -8.27 -15.57 7.40
CA ASP A 69 -9.17 -16.05 8.46
C ASP A 69 -8.57 -15.99 9.87
N ASN A 70 -7.33 -15.49 10.01
CA ASN A 70 -6.56 -15.50 11.27
C ASN A 70 -6.31 -16.90 11.87
N LYS A 71 -6.28 -17.94 11.02
CA LYS A 71 -5.98 -19.32 11.41
C LYS A 71 -4.49 -19.62 11.30
N LEU A 72 -3.67 -18.79 11.95
CA LEU A 72 -2.22 -18.73 11.77
C LEU A 72 -1.51 -20.06 12.03
N GLU A 73 -1.95 -20.81 13.06
CA GLU A 73 -1.37 -22.11 13.38
C GLU A 73 -1.56 -23.14 12.24
N LYS A 74 -2.77 -23.19 11.67
CA LYS A 74 -3.06 -24.09 10.52
C LYS A 74 -2.31 -23.65 9.27
N ALA A 75 -2.23 -22.35 9.03
CA ALA A 75 -1.46 -21.78 7.94
C ALA A 75 0.02 -22.18 8.04
N SER A 76 0.64 -22.00 9.20
CA SER A 76 2.01 -22.37 9.47
C SER A 76 2.29 -23.86 9.27
N GLN A 77 1.40 -24.74 9.74
CA GLN A 77 1.54 -26.20 9.55
C GLN A 77 1.51 -26.60 8.07
N LYS A 78 0.61 -25.98 7.27
CA LYS A 78 0.56 -26.25 5.82
C LYS A 78 1.79 -25.70 5.13
N LEU A 79 2.20 -24.47 5.46
CA LEU A 79 3.33 -23.79 4.84
C LEU A 79 4.65 -24.55 5.04
N ARG A 80 4.88 -25.16 6.21
CA ARG A 80 6.05 -26.04 6.44
C ARG A 80 6.09 -27.23 5.47
N ARG A 81 4.95 -27.77 5.08
CA ARG A 81 4.89 -28.87 4.11
C ARG A 81 5.14 -28.39 2.69
N ILE A 82 4.66 -27.20 2.35
CA ILE A 82 4.88 -26.58 1.04
C ILE A 82 6.36 -26.23 0.87
N GLU A 83 7.00 -25.70 1.88
CA GLU A 83 8.43 -25.38 1.89
C GLU A 83 9.32 -26.60 1.54
N LEU A 84 8.96 -27.80 2.02
CA LEU A 84 9.69 -29.02 1.67
C LEU A 84 9.52 -29.42 0.18
N LEU A 85 8.43 -28.98 -0.46
CA LEU A 85 8.14 -29.25 -1.87
C LEU A 85 8.75 -28.17 -2.80
N ALA A 86 8.80 -26.93 -2.33
CA ALA A 86 9.22 -25.78 -3.10
C ALA A 86 10.09 -24.84 -2.23
N PRO A 87 11.33 -25.25 -1.85
CA PRO A 87 12.17 -24.49 -0.93
C PRO A 87 12.69 -23.16 -1.47
N ASN A 88 12.62 -22.95 -2.78
CA ASN A 88 13.08 -21.72 -3.44
C ASN A 88 11.91 -20.83 -3.91
N ASN A 89 10.68 -21.14 -3.53
CA ASN A 89 9.53 -20.33 -3.88
C ASN A 89 9.44 -19.15 -2.91
N GLU A 90 9.52 -17.92 -3.44
CA GLU A 90 9.51 -16.68 -2.65
C GLU A 90 8.23 -16.50 -1.83
N GLU A 91 7.07 -16.93 -2.40
CA GLU A 91 5.77 -16.78 -1.75
C GLU A 91 5.69 -17.56 -0.43
N VAL A 92 6.39 -18.69 -0.32
CA VAL A 92 6.52 -19.46 0.93
C VAL A 92 7.07 -18.57 2.05
N TYR A 93 8.11 -17.80 1.75
CA TYR A 93 8.78 -16.93 2.74
C TYR A 93 7.99 -15.65 2.99
N ILE A 94 7.31 -15.11 1.98
CA ILE A 94 6.40 -13.97 2.14
C ILE A 94 5.25 -14.35 3.09
N GLN A 95 4.62 -15.49 2.91
CA GLN A 95 3.53 -15.95 3.78
C GLN A 95 4.01 -16.29 5.19
N LYS A 96 5.23 -16.85 5.35
CA LYS A 96 5.86 -17.02 6.67
C LYS A 96 6.04 -15.68 7.37
N ALA A 97 6.58 -14.69 6.65
CA ALA A 97 6.77 -13.35 7.17
C ALA A 97 5.44 -12.73 7.61
N THR A 98 4.39 -12.88 6.79
CA THR A 98 3.05 -12.38 7.12
C THR A 98 2.48 -13.03 8.38
N ILE A 99 2.67 -14.34 8.57
CA ILE A 99 2.25 -15.04 9.80
C ILE A 99 3.01 -14.51 11.02
N LEU A 100 4.32 -14.32 10.88
CA LEU A 100 5.19 -13.81 11.95
C LEU A 100 4.86 -12.37 12.31
N SER A 101 4.65 -11.50 11.31
CA SER A 101 4.19 -10.12 11.49
C SER A 101 2.89 -10.06 12.28
N LYS A 102 1.87 -10.84 11.88
CA LYS A 102 0.58 -10.93 12.60
C LYS A 102 0.72 -11.47 14.03
N SER A 103 1.80 -12.18 14.33
CA SER A 103 2.12 -12.69 15.66
C SER A 103 3.01 -11.74 16.48
N GLY A 104 3.39 -10.58 15.92
CA GLY A 104 4.27 -9.60 16.54
C GLY A 104 5.77 -9.97 16.53
N SER A 105 6.17 -10.99 15.76
CA SER A 105 7.57 -11.42 15.61
C SER A 105 8.22 -10.72 14.41
N HIS A 106 8.38 -9.40 14.51
CA HIS A 106 8.80 -8.53 13.38
C HIS A 106 10.23 -8.82 12.91
N GLU A 107 11.19 -9.12 13.81
CA GLU A 107 12.56 -9.48 13.43
C GLU A 107 12.58 -10.77 12.61
N GLU A 108 11.84 -11.80 13.05
CA GLU A 108 11.77 -13.08 12.33
C GLU A 108 11.04 -12.93 10.99
N SER A 109 10.04 -12.02 10.91
CA SER A 109 9.37 -11.63 9.65
C SER A 109 10.39 -11.08 8.67
N ILE A 110 11.22 -10.12 9.08
CA ILE A 110 12.28 -9.52 8.25
C ILE A 110 13.27 -10.58 7.74
N GLU A 111 13.66 -11.54 8.57
CA GLU A 111 14.58 -12.59 8.11
C GLU A 111 13.96 -13.45 7.00
N ASN A 112 12.67 -13.77 7.10
CA ASN A 112 11.97 -14.47 6.01
C ASN A 112 11.83 -13.60 4.76
N LEU A 113 11.54 -12.31 4.87
CA LEU A 113 11.49 -11.40 3.73
C LEU A 113 12.86 -11.26 3.04
N LYS A 114 13.97 -11.29 3.79
CA LYS A 114 15.31 -11.33 3.20
C LYS A 114 15.56 -12.61 2.38
N ILE A 115 15.02 -13.75 2.81
CA ILE A 115 15.11 -14.99 2.04
C ILE A 115 14.25 -14.87 0.78
N ALA A 116 13.02 -14.32 0.88
CA ALA A 116 12.15 -14.08 -0.26
C ALA A 116 12.85 -13.21 -1.33
N LEU A 117 13.54 -12.13 -0.92
CA LEU A 117 14.31 -11.26 -1.83
C LEU A 117 15.39 -11.97 -2.67
N ILE A 118 15.90 -13.11 -2.20
CA ILE A 118 16.92 -13.88 -2.95
C ILE A 118 16.27 -14.59 -4.13
N HIS A 119 15.02 -15.00 -4.00
CA HIS A 119 14.30 -15.83 -4.97
C HIS A 119 13.34 -15.03 -5.85
N ALA A 120 12.89 -13.86 -5.38
CA ALA A 120 11.90 -13.05 -6.09
C ALA A 120 12.49 -12.34 -7.31
N ASP A 121 11.75 -12.39 -8.42
CA ASP A 121 12.00 -11.59 -9.62
C ASP A 121 11.52 -10.14 -9.39
N ASP A 122 10.30 -9.96 -8.86
CA ASP A 122 9.77 -8.67 -8.41
C ASP A 122 10.00 -8.53 -6.89
N LYS A 123 10.55 -7.37 -6.51
CA LYS A 123 11.00 -7.12 -5.14
C LYS A 123 10.27 -5.98 -4.45
N VAL A 124 9.38 -5.27 -5.17
CA VAL A 124 8.76 -4.04 -4.68
C VAL A 124 7.91 -4.33 -3.44
N ASP A 125 7.01 -5.29 -3.52
CA ASP A 125 6.15 -5.66 -2.39
C ASP A 125 6.95 -6.14 -1.17
N ILE A 126 8.03 -6.89 -1.42
CA ILE A 126 8.89 -7.39 -0.33
C ILE A 126 9.62 -6.24 0.36
N TRP A 127 10.12 -5.23 -0.38
CA TRP A 127 10.72 -4.04 0.23
C TRP A 127 9.69 -3.22 0.99
N SER A 128 8.49 -3.07 0.46
CA SER A 128 7.39 -2.41 1.15
C SER A 128 7.06 -3.12 2.47
N MET A 129 6.90 -4.45 2.45
CA MET A 129 6.68 -5.25 3.66
C MET A 129 7.83 -5.11 4.66
N MET A 130 9.10 -5.18 4.21
CA MET A 130 10.26 -4.94 5.09
C MET A 130 10.24 -3.55 5.71
N GLY A 131 9.87 -2.53 4.94
CA GLY A 131 9.69 -1.18 5.42
C GLY A 131 8.68 -1.10 6.57
N MET A 132 7.54 -1.75 6.41
CA MET A 132 6.51 -1.83 7.46
C MET A 132 7.00 -2.57 8.72
N GLU A 133 7.71 -3.70 8.55
CA GLU A 133 8.26 -4.43 9.68
C GLU A 133 9.29 -3.59 10.46
N TYR A 134 10.14 -2.83 9.75
CA TYR A 134 11.08 -1.91 10.40
C TYR A 134 10.36 -0.73 11.09
N LEU A 135 9.21 -0.27 10.59
CA LEU A 135 8.39 0.72 11.31
C LEU A 135 7.85 0.17 12.63
N TYR A 136 7.40 -1.08 12.66
CA TYR A 136 6.96 -1.73 13.91
C TYR A 136 8.07 -1.88 14.95
N LEU A 137 9.32 -1.92 14.49
CA LEU A 137 10.51 -1.98 15.35
C LEU A 137 11.10 -0.59 15.67
N ASP A 138 10.46 0.50 15.25
CA ASP A 138 10.95 1.88 15.34
C ASP A 138 12.33 2.09 14.67
N ASP A 139 12.75 1.19 13.77
CA ASP A 139 13.97 1.33 12.97
C ASP A 139 13.69 2.17 11.73
N PHE A 140 13.43 3.47 11.95
CA PHE A 140 13.04 4.43 10.90
C PHE A 140 14.11 4.56 9.80
N GLU A 141 15.38 4.33 10.10
CA GLU A 141 16.43 4.40 9.07
C GLU A 141 16.31 3.24 8.07
N LYS A 142 16.14 2.01 8.55
CA LYS A 142 15.97 0.86 7.66
C LYS A 142 14.61 0.85 6.97
N ALA A 143 13.55 1.30 7.65
CA ALA A 143 12.25 1.50 7.04
C ALA A 143 12.35 2.44 5.84
N ARG A 144 12.94 3.61 6.03
CA ARG A 144 13.17 4.62 4.99
C ARG A 144 13.95 4.05 3.80
N LEU A 145 15.04 3.30 4.06
CA LEU A 145 15.84 2.68 3.01
C LEU A 145 15.05 1.62 2.22
N SER A 146 14.13 0.92 2.87
CA SER A 146 13.27 -0.07 2.20
C SER A 146 12.24 0.60 1.29
N PHE A 147 11.52 1.61 1.78
CA PHE A 147 10.55 2.36 0.97
C PHE A 147 11.22 3.17 -0.15
N ALA A 148 12.44 3.68 0.06
CA ALA A 148 13.16 4.37 -1.00
C ALA A 148 13.45 3.47 -2.22
N LYS A 149 13.65 2.16 -2.02
CA LYS A 149 13.81 1.19 -3.12
C LYS A 149 12.52 1.01 -3.92
N CYS A 150 11.36 1.09 -3.29
CA CYS A 150 10.06 1.05 -3.99
C CYS A 150 9.93 2.28 -4.89
N ILE A 151 10.26 3.47 -4.39
CA ILE A 151 10.25 4.72 -5.13
C ILE A 151 11.26 4.69 -6.30
N ASP A 152 12.42 4.05 -6.14
CA ASP A 152 13.42 3.95 -7.22
C ASP A 152 12.90 3.09 -8.40
N VAL A 153 11.93 2.18 -8.17
CA VAL A 153 11.27 1.39 -9.20
C VAL A 153 10.07 2.12 -9.78
N ASP A 154 9.24 2.70 -8.94
CA ASP A 154 8.04 3.44 -9.33
C ASP A 154 8.01 4.80 -8.61
N TYR A 155 8.25 5.87 -9.37
CA TYR A 155 8.21 7.24 -8.84
C TYR A 155 6.79 7.69 -8.44
N GLU A 156 5.75 7.00 -8.89
CA GLU A 156 4.36 7.30 -8.52
C GLU A 156 3.88 6.48 -7.32
N ASP A 157 4.77 5.68 -6.69
CA ASP A 157 4.46 5.04 -5.41
C ASP A 157 4.42 6.08 -4.28
N TYR A 158 3.31 6.82 -4.23
CA TYR A 158 3.07 7.83 -3.20
C TYR A 158 2.96 7.23 -1.81
N SER A 159 2.55 5.96 -1.66
CA SER A 159 2.53 5.28 -0.37
C SER A 159 3.92 5.17 0.22
N SER A 160 4.89 4.72 -0.58
CA SER A 160 6.29 4.66 -0.16
C SER A 160 6.88 6.05 0.06
N LEU A 161 6.51 7.05 -0.75
CA LEU A 161 6.93 8.44 -0.55
C LEU A 161 6.47 8.98 0.81
N TYR A 162 5.20 8.78 1.16
CA TYR A 162 4.67 9.16 2.47
C TYR A 162 5.41 8.47 3.62
N ASN A 163 5.70 7.18 3.49
CA ASN A 163 6.41 6.41 4.50
C ASN A 163 7.86 6.89 4.67
N VAL A 164 8.56 7.26 3.59
CA VAL A 164 9.90 7.86 3.68
C VAL A 164 9.86 9.17 4.44
N VAL A 165 8.91 10.07 4.12
CA VAL A 165 8.76 11.34 4.82
C VAL A 165 8.38 11.12 6.28
N TYR A 166 7.46 10.19 6.56
CA TYR A 166 7.08 9.80 7.92
C TYR A 166 8.31 9.36 8.75
N CYS A 167 9.21 8.56 8.17
CA CYS A 167 10.44 8.15 8.85
C CYS A 167 11.33 9.35 9.23
N PHE A 168 11.45 10.35 8.36
CA PHE A 168 12.17 11.58 8.68
C PHE A 168 11.47 12.38 9.78
N ASP A 169 10.15 12.49 9.74
CA ASP A 169 9.35 13.20 10.74
C ASP A 169 9.51 12.57 12.13
N MET A 170 9.44 11.24 12.24
CA MET A 170 9.65 10.51 13.49
C MET A 170 11.05 10.74 14.08
N GLN A 171 12.06 10.90 13.23
CA GLN A 171 13.42 11.24 13.62
C GLN A 171 13.64 12.76 13.82
N LYS A 172 12.62 13.61 13.59
CA LYS A 172 12.69 15.08 13.59
C LYS A 172 13.76 15.63 12.62
N ASN A 173 13.96 14.95 11.51
CA ASN A 173 15.04 15.17 10.56
C ASN A 173 14.56 15.95 9.33
N HIS A 174 13.82 17.05 9.56
CA HIS A 174 13.12 17.82 8.52
C HIS A 174 14.04 18.34 7.42
N GLU A 175 15.27 18.73 7.74
CA GLU A 175 16.24 19.18 6.72
C GLU A 175 16.65 18.05 5.76
N LYS A 176 16.80 16.81 6.27
CA LYS A 176 17.07 15.66 5.40
C LYS A 176 15.85 15.28 4.56
N ALA A 177 14.64 15.44 5.10
CA ALA A 177 13.41 15.27 4.33
C ALA A 177 13.35 16.26 3.16
N ILE A 178 13.71 17.53 3.40
CA ILE A 178 13.80 18.58 2.36
C ILE A 178 14.79 18.18 1.27
N ILE A 179 15.99 17.72 1.65
CA ILE A 179 17.00 17.27 0.68
C ILE A 179 16.48 16.10 -0.16
N PHE A 180 15.86 15.12 0.47
CA PHE A 180 15.27 13.96 -0.21
C PHE A 180 14.15 14.38 -1.18
N LEU A 181 13.21 15.21 -0.71
CA LEU A 181 12.08 15.67 -1.52
C LEU A 181 12.52 16.54 -2.71
N ASN A 182 13.52 17.39 -2.54
CA ASN A 182 14.09 18.12 -3.68
C ASN A 182 14.70 17.18 -4.71
N ALA A 183 15.52 16.20 -4.28
CA ALA A 183 16.10 15.21 -5.19
C ALA A 183 15.03 14.34 -5.90
N TYR A 184 13.91 14.06 -5.24
CA TYR A 184 12.75 13.41 -5.85
C TYR A 184 12.09 14.31 -6.89
N LEU A 185 11.84 15.58 -6.57
CA LEU A 185 11.22 16.57 -7.46
C LEU A 185 12.10 16.94 -8.67
N ASP A 186 13.41 16.84 -8.55
CA ASP A 186 14.33 16.97 -9.70
C ASP A 186 14.05 15.92 -10.79
N LYS A 187 13.55 14.73 -10.40
CA LYS A 187 13.20 13.64 -11.30
C LYS A 187 11.71 13.64 -11.67
N ASN A 188 10.85 14.06 -10.75
CA ASN A 188 9.39 14.08 -10.91
C ASN A 188 8.80 15.44 -10.51
N PRO A 189 9.01 16.51 -11.32
CA PRO A 189 8.64 17.89 -10.98
C PRO A 189 7.12 18.12 -10.93
N TYR A 190 6.31 17.22 -11.48
CA TYR A 190 4.84 17.33 -11.52
C TYR A 190 4.13 16.49 -10.46
N SER A 191 4.82 16.11 -9.37
CA SER A 191 4.19 15.43 -8.24
C SER A 191 3.64 16.45 -7.25
N GLU A 192 2.32 16.68 -7.26
CA GLU A 192 1.60 17.51 -6.29
C GLU A 192 1.80 17.02 -4.86
N VAL A 193 1.87 15.69 -4.68
CA VAL A 193 2.12 15.04 -3.40
C VAL A 193 3.51 15.41 -2.86
N ALA A 194 4.54 15.35 -3.69
CA ALA A 194 5.90 15.68 -3.25
C ALA A 194 6.06 17.15 -2.93
N TRP A 195 5.49 18.05 -3.73
CA TRP A 195 5.46 19.49 -3.43
C TRP A 195 4.71 19.77 -2.12
N HIS A 196 3.59 19.13 -1.90
CA HIS A 196 2.85 19.24 -0.65
C HIS A 196 3.68 18.76 0.55
N GLN A 197 4.32 17.59 0.47
CA GLN A 197 5.18 17.08 1.54
C GLN A 197 6.38 18.01 1.80
N LEU A 198 7.00 18.57 0.75
CA LEU A 198 8.08 19.53 0.89
C LEU A 198 7.61 20.81 1.62
N GLY A 199 6.44 21.32 1.26
CA GLY A 199 5.81 22.47 1.92
C GLY A 199 5.57 22.20 3.41
N ARG A 200 5.10 21.00 3.76
CA ARG A 200 4.92 20.60 5.16
C ARG A 200 6.24 20.59 5.96
N GLN A 201 7.34 20.14 5.35
CA GLN A 201 8.65 20.19 6.01
C GLN A 201 9.11 21.65 6.27
N TYR A 202 8.93 22.53 5.29
CA TYR A 202 9.21 23.96 5.47
C TYR A 202 8.31 24.60 6.54
N PHE A 203 7.02 24.23 6.58
CA PHE A 203 6.08 24.72 7.58
C PHE A 203 6.51 24.35 9.01
N VAL A 204 6.90 23.11 9.24
CA VAL A 204 7.39 22.65 10.57
C VAL A 204 8.63 23.44 11.01
N LEU A 205 9.50 23.77 10.07
CA LEU A 205 10.70 24.61 10.31
C LEU A 205 10.37 26.12 10.39
N LYS A 206 9.09 26.51 10.34
CA LYS A 206 8.59 27.89 10.34
C LYS A 206 9.10 28.73 9.14
N ARG A 207 9.50 28.07 8.08
CA ARG A 207 9.90 28.68 6.81
C ARG A 207 8.65 28.86 5.94
N TYR A 208 7.73 29.71 6.42
CA TYR A 208 6.37 29.82 5.88
C TYR A 208 6.31 30.30 4.43
N LYS A 209 7.25 31.16 3.99
CA LYS A 209 7.28 31.64 2.60
C LYS A 209 7.64 30.52 1.63
N GLU A 210 8.63 29.71 1.98
CA GLU A 210 9.00 28.54 1.19
C GLU A 210 7.89 27.48 1.21
N ALA A 211 7.22 27.31 2.35
CA ALA A 211 6.06 26.42 2.46
C ALA A 211 4.95 26.83 1.49
N LEU A 212 4.56 28.12 1.48
CA LEU A 212 3.56 28.64 0.54
C LEU A 212 3.94 28.39 -0.92
N THR A 213 5.19 28.63 -1.29
CA THR A 213 5.67 28.38 -2.67
C THR A 213 5.47 26.91 -3.06
N CYS A 214 5.77 25.97 -2.15
CA CYS A 214 5.58 24.55 -2.41
C CYS A 214 4.09 24.17 -2.54
N PHE A 215 3.24 24.72 -1.67
CA PHE A 215 1.81 24.48 -1.75
C PHE A 215 1.18 25.12 -2.99
N ASP A 216 1.71 26.28 -3.45
CA ASP A 216 1.30 26.88 -4.72
C ASP A 216 1.59 25.95 -5.90
N TYR A 217 2.79 25.33 -5.95
CA TYR A 217 3.09 24.34 -6.97
C TYR A 217 2.17 23.11 -6.88
N ALA A 218 1.88 22.62 -5.68
CA ALA A 218 0.99 21.46 -5.51
C ALA A 218 -0.41 21.72 -6.10
N VAL A 219 -1.03 22.87 -5.77
CA VAL A 219 -2.36 23.23 -6.29
C VAL A 219 -2.34 23.70 -7.75
N LEU A 220 -1.20 24.14 -8.28
CA LEU A 220 -1.02 24.46 -9.69
C LEU A 220 -0.99 23.18 -10.55
N ILE A 221 -0.42 22.11 -10.03
CA ILE A 221 -0.34 20.80 -10.68
C ILE A 221 -1.70 20.09 -10.64
N ASP A 222 -2.35 20.09 -9.48
CA ASP A 222 -3.71 19.56 -9.30
C ASP A 222 -4.59 20.59 -8.59
N GLU A 223 -5.44 21.27 -9.38
CA GLU A 223 -6.38 22.29 -8.88
C GLU A 223 -7.43 21.70 -7.92
N SER A 224 -7.61 20.39 -7.90
CA SER A 224 -8.53 19.69 -7.00
C SER A 224 -7.86 19.17 -5.72
N PHE A 225 -6.54 19.41 -5.54
CA PHE A 225 -5.77 18.91 -4.42
C PHE A 225 -6.09 19.66 -3.12
N ILE A 226 -7.13 19.21 -2.43
CA ILE A 226 -7.65 19.82 -1.18
C ILE A 226 -6.54 20.02 -0.14
N GLY A 227 -5.64 19.04 0.00
CA GLY A 227 -4.53 19.11 0.95
C GLY A 227 -3.63 20.35 0.77
N GLY A 228 -3.41 20.75 -0.47
CA GLY A 228 -2.64 21.94 -0.79
C GLY A 228 -3.29 23.23 -0.29
N TYR A 229 -4.57 23.43 -0.55
CA TYR A 229 -5.33 24.60 -0.07
C TYR A 229 -5.42 24.65 1.46
N LEU A 230 -5.63 23.49 2.10
CA LEU A 230 -5.71 23.40 3.55
C LEU A 230 -4.38 23.85 4.22
N GLU A 231 -3.25 23.37 3.71
CA GLU A 231 -1.94 23.72 4.25
C GLU A 231 -1.55 25.19 3.91
N LYS A 232 -1.99 25.72 2.75
CA LYS A 232 -1.88 27.16 2.44
C LYS A 232 -2.64 27.99 3.46
N ALA A 233 -3.89 27.66 3.74
CA ALA A 233 -4.71 28.38 4.71
C ALA A 233 -4.05 28.42 6.09
N LYS A 234 -3.60 27.26 6.60
CA LYS A 234 -2.86 27.19 7.87
C LYS A 234 -1.58 28.03 7.85
N THR A 235 -0.90 28.08 6.72
CA THR A 235 0.34 28.83 6.59
C THR A 235 0.07 30.34 6.61
N TYR A 236 -0.98 30.82 5.93
CA TYR A 236 -1.42 32.20 6.00
C TYR A 236 -1.86 32.63 7.40
N GLU A 237 -2.53 31.74 8.15
CA GLU A 237 -2.83 31.99 9.58
C GLU A 237 -1.55 32.24 10.41
N GLN A 238 -0.50 31.44 10.19
CA GLN A 238 0.78 31.62 10.88
C GLN A 238 1.48 32.94 10.51
N LEU A 239 1.22 33.47 9.31
CA LEU A 239 1.72 34.76 8.85
C LEU A 239 0.85 35.94 9.29
N GLY A 240 -0.34 35.67 9.83
CA GLY A 240 -1.33 36.71 10.18
C GLY A 240 -2.11 37.26 8.99
N GLU A 241 -2.05 36.60 7.84
CA GLU A 241 -2.71 36.96 6.59
C GLU A 241 -4.10 36.29 6.54
N PHE A 242 -5.01 36.73 7.41
CA PHE A 242 -6.27 36.04 7.69
C PHE A 242 -7.25 36.05 6.50
N GLU A 243 -7.23 37.08 5.66
CA GLU A 243 -8.08 37.15 4.46
C GLU A 243 -7.73 36.04 3.47
N ASP A 244 -6.44 35.82 3.24
CA ASP A 244 -5.95 34.74 2.37
C ASP A 244 -6.15 33.35 2.99
N ALA A 245 -6.03 33.24 4.31
CA ALA A 245 -6.36 32.01 5.04
C ALA A 245 -7.84 31.62 4.83
N ILE A 246 -8.77 32.54 5.05
CA ILE A 246 -10.20 32.33 4.86
C ILE A 246 -10.52 31.92 3.42
N LYS A 247 -9.94 32.61 2.45
CA LYS A 247 -10.13 32.28 1.03
C LYS A 247 -9.72 30.83 0.71
N ASN A 248 -8.59 30.39 1.21
CA ASN A 248 -8.12 29.02 0.97
C ASN A 248 -8.96 27.98 1.74
N TYR A 249 -9.41 28.26 2.96
CA TYR A 249 -10.38 27.40 3.67
C TYR A 249 -11.71 27.29 2.92
N MET A 250 -12.22 28.37 2.33
CA MET A 250 -13.44 28.32 1.51
C MET A 250 -13.25 27.42 0.29
N LEU A 251 -12.09 27.49 -0.38
CA LEU A 251 -11.77 26.59 -1.49
C LEU A 251 -11.75 25.11 -1.06
N THR A 252 -11.24 24.79 0.13
CA THR A 252 -11.30 23.40 0.61
C THR A 252 -12.73 22.91 0.79
N LEU A 253 -13.63 23.75 1.33
CA LEU A 253 -15.05 23.38 1.48
C LEU A 253 -15.77 23.22 0.13
N GLU A 254 -15.45 24.08 -0.82
CA GLU A 254 -16.01 24.00 -2.18
C GLU A 254 -15.60 22.71 -2.89
N LEU A 255 -14.34 22.29 -2.74
CA LEU A 255 -13.80 21.08 -3.37
C LEU A 255 -14.24 19.80 -2.68
N ASP A 256 -14.41 19.81 -1.35
CA ASP A 256 -14.80 18.63 -0.56
C ASP A 256 -16.29 18.30 -0.75
N ASP A 257 -17.17 19.29 -0.65
CA ASP A 257 -18.61 19.16 -0.91
C ASP A 257 -19.17 20.40 -1.60
N PRO A 258 -19.10 20.46 -2.93
CA PRO A 258 -19.62 21.59 -3.71
C PRO A 258 -21.10 21.89 -3.43
N THR A 259 -21.88 20.88 -3.10
CA THR A 259 -23.32 21.00 -2.81
C THR A 259 -23.57 21.65 -1.45
N ALA A 260 -22.87 21.15 -0.41
CA ALA A 260 -22.96 21.75 0.93
C ALA A 260 -22.42 23.18 0.95
N PHE A 261 -21.32 23.44 0.23
CA PHE A 261 -20.77 24.78 0.07
C PHE A 261 -21.77 25.74 -0.58
N ALA A 262 -22.40 25.36 -1.72
CA ALA A 262 -23.42 26.18 -2.37
C ALA A 262 -24.61 26.47 -1.46
N LEU A 263 -25.07 25.51 -0.66
CA LEU A 263 -26.14 25.70 0.31
C LEU A 263 -25.74 26.65 1.44
N SER A 264 -24.47 26.64 1.88
CA SER A 264 -23.98 27.54 2.93
C SER A 264 -23.95 29.01 2.51
N LEU A 265 -23.87 29.31 1.21
CA LEU A 265 -23.89 30.67 0.66
C LEU A 265 -25.30 31.27 0.52
N ILE A 266 -26.35 30.45 0.64
CA ILE A 266 -27.76 30.86 0.49
C ILE A 266 -28.35 31.27 1.82
N HIS A 267 -27.72 30.96 2.95
CA HIS A 267 -28.13 31.33 4.31
C HIS A 267 -27.25 32.43 4.87
#